data_a9183b766021b533ff896779f330006f
#
_entry.id   a9183b766021b533ff896779f330006f
#
_cell.length_a   1.000
_cell.length_b   1.000
_cell.length_c   1.000
_cell.angle_alpha   90.00
_cell.angle_beta   90.00
_cell.angle_gamma   90.00
#
_symmetry.space_group_name_H-M   'P 1'
#
loop_
_entity.id
_entity.type
_entity.pdbx_description
1 polymer ?
#
loop_
_entity_poly.entity_id
_entity_poly.type
_entity_poly.pdbx_seq_one_letter_code
_entity_poly.pdbx_strand_id
1 'polypeptide(L)'
;CLGLSMQFTLDRLRERGVNLPDQEINDRLVAKVRETLAHQPVEFLPGIKRFLSEVHDAQIPAAIVTNATTSVARRTANAAPKGTFSVVIGNDETTNPKPDPQPYLLAAERLGVDPTQCVAIEDSPSGVRSATAAGMRVIVVPGELEVPAELGTVRLKHEELTLQAVRALA
;
A
#
# COMPACT_ATOMS: atom_id res chain seq x y z
N CYS A 1 -9.14 5.59 6.40
CA CYS A 1 -10.05 4.75 5.58
C CYS A 1 -9.33 3.46 5.27
N LEU A 2 -9.66 2.46 5.95
CA LEU A 2 -9.06 1.19 6.28
C LEU A 2 -9.38 0.10 5.25
N GLY A 3 -8.90 0.18 4.01
CA GLY A 3 -9.11 -0.89 3.01
C GLY A 3 -10.57 -1.16 2.63
N LEU A 4 -11.50 -0.40 3.20
CA LEU A 4 -12.93 -0.47 2.89
C LEU A 4 -13.21 0.33 1.61
N SER A 5 -14.16 -0.13 0.81
CA SER A 5 -14.56 0.61 -0.38
C SER A 5 -15.13 1.98 0.02
N MET A 6 -15.00 2.97 -0.85
CA MET A 6 -15.63 4.29 -0.64
C MET A 6 -17.15 4.13 -0.39
N GLN A 7 -17.80 3.21 -1.10
CA GLN A 7 -19.21 2.92 -0.94
C GLN A 7 -19.57 2.50 0.49
N PHE A 8 -18.80 1.61 1.09
CA PHE A 8 -19.01 1.22 2.50
C PHE A 8 -18.90 2.43 3.44
N THR A 9 -17.94 3.31 3.21
CA THR A 9 -17.77 4.52 4.02
C THR A 9 -18.96 5.46 3.87
N LEU A 10 -19.46 5.64 2.64
CA LEU A 10 -20.65 6.46 2.36
C LEU A 10 -21.90 5.91 3.04
N ASP A 11 -22.12 4.60 2.97
CA ASP A 11 -23.27 3.94 3.60
C ASP A 11 -23.26 4.14 5.13
N ARG A 12 -22.09 3.95 5.75
CA ARG A 12 -21.92 4.18 7.21
C ARG A 12 -22.15 5.62 7.63
N LEU A 13 -21.77 6.59 6.80
CA LEU A 13 -22.02 8.00 7.06
C LEU A 13 -23.50 8.34 6.93
N ARG A 14 -24.21 7.74 5.97
CA ARG A 14 -25.66 7.89 5.80
C ARG A 14 -26.43 7.29 6.96
N GLU A 15 -26.05 6.11 7.45
CA GLU A 15 -26.62 5.51 8.67
C GLU A 15 -26.51 6.45 9.88
N ARG A 16 -25.51 7.32 9.91
CA ARG A 16 -25.29 8.32 10.96
C ARG A 16 -25.90 9.69 10.66
N GLY A 17 -26.76 9.77 9.64
CA GLY A 17 -27.52 10.98 9.31
C GLY A 17 -26.79 11.99 8.43
N VAL A 18 -25.67 11.63 7.81
CA VAL A 18 -24.99 12.52 6.83
C VAL A 18 -25.78 12.49 5.53
N ASN A 19 -26.44 13.63 5.21
CA ASN A 19 -27.25 13.79 3.99
C ASN A 19 -26.59 14.80 3.03
N LEU A 20 -25.45 14.41 2.47
CA LEU A 20 -24.71 15.17 1.48
C LEU A 20 -24.51 14.33 0.21
N PRO A 21 -24.32 14.96 -0.98
CA PRO A 21 -23.92 14.24 -2.19
C PRO A 21 -22.63 13.44 -1.98
N ASP A 22 -22.52 12.26 -2.61
CA ASP A 22 -21.36 11.39 -2.47
C ASP A 22 -20.05 12.09 -2.83
N GLN A 23 -20.05 12.88 -3.90
CA GLN A 23 -18.89 13.66 -4.30
C GLN A 23 -18.45 14.64 -3.20
N GLU A 24 -19.39 15.34 -2.58
CA GLU A 24 -19.09 16.28 -1.50
C GLU A 24 -18.54 15.58 -0.26
N ILE A 25 -19.09 14.41 0.10
CA ILE A 25 -18.57 13.59 1.19
C ILE A 25 -17.12 13.17 0.89
N ASN A 26 -16.88 12.67 -0.33
CA ASN A 26 -15.56 12.27 -0.75
C ASN A 26 -14.56 13.42 -0.69
N ASP A 27 -14.91 14.58 -1.24
CA ASP A 27 -14.04 15.76 -1.25
C ASP A 27 -13.69 16.24 0.16
N ARG A 28 -14.68 16.25 1.08
CA ARG A 28 -14.47 16.59 2.49
C ARG A 28 -13.57 15.57 3.21
N LEU A 29 -13.78 14.27 2.96
CA LEU A 29 -12.94 13.22 3.53
C LEU A 29 -11.50 13.33 3.04
N VAL A 30 -11.29 13.50 1.74
CA VAL A 30 -9.97 13.69 1.15
C VAL A 30 -9.30 14.94 1.69
N ALA A 31 -10.02 16.06 1.77
CA ALA A 31 -9.49 17.30 2.34
C ALA A 31 -9.08 17.12 3.81
N LYS A 32 -9.92 16.44 4.62
CA LYS A 32 -9.63 16.20 6.03
C LYS A 32 -8.44 15.25 6.24
N VAL A 33 -8.35 14.20 5.44
CA VAL A 33 -7.19 13.30 5.46
C VAL A 33 -5.92 14.08 5.08
N ARG A 34 -5.96 14.89 4.03
CA ARG A 34 -4.81 15.74 3.62
C ARG A 34 -4.39 16.69 4.73
N GLU A 35 -5.35 17.40 5.35
CA GLU A 35 -5.10 18.31 6.46
C GLU A 35 -4.46 17.57 7.64
N THR A 36 -5.06 16.46 8.06
CA THR A 36 -4.56 15.66 9.19
C THR A 36 -3.15 15.14 8.93
N LEU A 37 -2.94 14.57 7.76
CA LEU A 37 -1.62 14.04 7.37
C LEU A 37 -0.59 15.17 7.15
N ALA A 38 -1.01 16.38 6.74
CA ALA A 38 -0.07 17.48 6.48
C ALA A 38 0.74 17.89 7.70
N HIS A 39 0.20 17.72 8.89
CA HIS A 39 0.78 18.20 10.15
C HIS A 39 1.33 17.08 11.06
N GLN A 40 1.13 15.81 10.68
CA GLN A 40 1.65 14.68 11.47
C GLN A 40 2.92 14.11 10.83
N PRO A 41 3.98 13.85 11.60
CA PRO A 41 5.14 13.11 11.10
C PRO A 41 4.70 11.70 10.67
N VAL A 42 5.34 11.18 9.62
CA VAL A 42 5.16 9.78 9.24
C VAL A 42 6.01 8.94 10.19
N GLU A 43 5.35 8.16 11.03
CA GLU A 43 5.99 7.18 11.91
C GLU A 43 5.87 5.80 11.29
N PHE A 44 7.01 5.13 11.13
CA PHE A 44 7.02 3.74 10.69
C PHE A 44 6.80 2.79 11.86
N LEU A 45 6.03 1.73 11.61
CA LEU A 45 5.85 0.64 12.58
C LEU A 45 7.20 0.02 12.96
N PRO A 46 7.30 -0.60 14.16
CA PRO A 46 8.52 -1.29 14.60
C PRO A 46 9.03 -2.27 13.52
N GLY A 47 10.33 -2.28 13.28
CA GLY A 47 10.97 -3.11 12.26
C GLY A 47 10.97 -2.53 10.83
N ILE A 48 9.94 -1.77 10.44
CA ILE A 48 9.82 -1.24 9.07
C ILE A 48 10.94 -0.25 8.75
N LYS A 49 11.28 0.65 9.67
CA LYS A 49 12.38 1.60 9.45
C LYS A 49 13.71 0.89 9.18
N ARG A 50 14.02 -0.18 9.94
CA ARG A 50 15.20 -1.00 9.72
C ARG A 50 15.15 -1.67 8.35
N PHE A 51 14.04 -2.32 8.02
CA PHE A 51 13.84 -2.98 6.73
C PHE A 51 14.04 -2.02 5.56
N LEU A 52 13.47 -0.81 5.63
CA LEU A 52 13.64 0.21 4.59
C LEU A 52 15.11 0.65 4.45
N SER A 53 15.87 0.71 5.56
CA SER A 53 17.31 0.97 5.49
C SER A 53 18.05 -0.19 4.81
N GLU A 54 17.73 -1.45 5.14
CA GLU A 54 18.32 -2.63 4.50
C GLU A 54 18.05 -2.64 2.97
N VAL A 55 16.81 -2.29 2.54
CA VAL A 55 16.43 -2.18 1.12
C VAL A 55 17.22 -1.07 0.43
N HIS A 56 17.32 0.10 1.09
CA HIS A 56 18.07 1.24 0.58
C HIS A 56 19.55 0.93 0.41
N ASP A 57 20.19 0.40 1.45
CA ASP A 57 21.64 0.10 1.46
C ASP A 57 22.00 -0.99 0.44
N ALA A 58 21.10 -1.92 0.22
CA ALA A 58 21.25 -2.96 -0.82
C ALA A 58 20.87 -2.48 -2.22
N GLN A 59 20.40 -1.24 -2.38
CA GLN A 59 19.99 -0.63 -3.65
C GLN A 59 18.96 -1.46 -4.42
N ILE A 60 18.03 -2.10 -3.71
CA ILE A 60 16.96 -2.87 -4.33
C ILE A 60 15.90 -1.92 -4.87
N PRO A 61 15.52 -2.04 -6.15
CA PRO A 61 14.42 -1.26 -6.71
C PRO A 61 13.14 -1.48 -5.91
N ALA A 62 12.53 -0.39 -5.40
CA ALA A 62 11.34 -0.49 -4.60
C ALA A 62 10.28 0.55 -5.01
N ALA A 63 9.02 0.16 -4.88
CA ALA A 63 7.86 1.00 -5.15
C ALA A 63 6.89 1.00 -3.98
N ILE A 64 6.13 2.09 -3.86
CA ILE A 64 4.90 2.13 -3.06
C ILE A 64 3.71 1.97 -4.01
N VAL A 65 2.81 1.03 -3.69
CA VAL A 65 1.55 0.82 -4.41
C VAL A 65 0.40 0.90 -3.41
N THR A 66 -0.53 1.83 -3.60
CA THR A 66 -1.58 2.11 -2.60
C THR A 66 -2.89 2.55 -3.23
N ASN A 67 -4.03 2.32 -2.51
CA ASN A 67 -5.32 2.90 -2.85
C ASN A 67 -5.48 4.35 -2.34
N ALA A 68 -4.50 4.92 -1.63
CA ALA A 68 -4.44 6.35 -1.38
C ALA A 68 -3.98 7.10 -2.65
N THR A 69 -4.15 8.42 -2.68
CA THR A 69 -3.63 9.23 -3.79
C THR A 69 -2.10 9.27 -3.78
N THR A 70 -1.49 9.42 -4.95
CA THR A 70 -0.03 9.54 -5.12
C THR A 70 0.56 10.63 -4.23
N SER A 71 -0.13 11.75 -4.06
CA SER A 71 0.33 12.85 -3.20
C SER A 71 0.46 12.44 -1.72
N VAL A 72 -0.46 11.62 -1.22
CA VAL A 72 -0.41 11.07 0.14
C VAL A 72 0.73 10.05 0.26
N ALA A 73 0.83 9.13 -0.71
CA ALA A 73 1.84 8.08 -0.71
C ALA A 73 3.28 8.64 -0.79
N ARG A 74 3.50 9.73 -1.53
CA ARG A 74 4.81 10.41 -1.61
C ARG A 74 5.32 10.91 -0.27
N ARG A 75 4.44 11.23 0.68
CA ARG A 75 4.87 11.60 2.04
C ARG A 75 5.52 10.42 2.75
N THR A 76 4.94 9.24 2.64
CA THR A 76 5.53 8.01 3.17
C THR A 76 6.86 7.71 2.49
N ALA A 77 6.93 7.84 1.16
CA ALA A 77 8.17 7.67 0.41
C ALA A 77 9.28 8.64 0.88
N ASN A 78 8.92 9.92 1.12
CA ASN A 78 9.86 10.94 1.55
C ASN A 78 10.33 10.80 3.02
N ALA A 79 9.59 10.06 3.84
CA ALA A 79 9.97 9.75 5.21
C ALA A 79 10.96 8.58 5.33
N ALA A 80 11.05 7.75 4.29
CA ALA A 80 12.05 6.69 4.16
C ALA A 80 13.44 7.28 3.83
N PRO A 81 14.53 6.50 3.95
CA PRO A 81 15.84 6.90 3.46
C PRO A 81 15.74 7.38 2.00
N LYS A 82 16.37 8.52 1.71
CA LYS A 82 16.24 9.19 0.41
C LYS A 82 16.65 8.27 -0.75
N GLY A 83 15.74 8.05 -1.69
CA GLY A 83 15.98 7.19 -2.86
C GLY A 83 15.58 5.72 -2.66
N THR A 84 15.05 5.34 -1.49
CA THR A 84 14.52 3.97 -1.28
C THR A 84 13.41 3.63 -2.27
N PHE A 85 12.48 4.56 -2.49
CA PHE A 85 11.38 4.37 -3.43
C PHE A 85 11.58 5.25 -4.66
N SER A 86 11.80 4.61 -5.81
CA SER A 86 11.89 5.30 -7.11
C SER A 86 10.54 5.43 -7.80
N VAL A 87 9.56 4.60 -7.42
CA VAL A 87 8.22 4.58 -7.99
C VAL A 87 7.17 4.68 -6.87
N VAL A 88 6.14 5.47 -7.10
CA VAL A 88 4.97 5.61 -6.21
C VAL A 88 3.72 5.57 -7.08
N ILE A 89 2.88 4.56 -6.88
CA ILE A 89 1.61 4.36 -7.58
C ILE A 89 0.47 4.56 -6.58
N GLY A 90 -0.28 5.64 -6.76
CA GLY A 90 -1.54 5.88 -6.06
C GLY A 90 -2.75 5.47 -6.91
N ASN A 91 -3.95 5.57 -6.34
CA ASN A 91 -5.20 5.27 -7.04
C ASN A 91 -5.49 6.23 -8.21
N ASP A 92 -4.88 7.39 -8.22
CA ASP A 92 -4.97 8.41 -9.27
C ASP A 92 -4.03 8.15 -10.46
N GLU A 93 -3.19 7.11 -10.39
CA GLU A 93 -2.28 6.68 -11.46
C GLU A 93 -2.82 5.49 -12.27
N THR A 94 -3.94 4.89 -11.85
CA THR A 94 -4.50 3.68 -12.47
C THR A 94 -6.00 3.82 -12.71
N THR A 95 -6.48 3.20 -13.77
CA THR A 95 -7.91 3.14 -14.09
C THR A 95 -8.61 2.12 -13.22
N ASN A 96 -7.94 1.01 -12.94
CA ASN A 96 -8.45 -0.10 -12.13
C ASN A 96 -7.65 -0.19 -10.82
N PRO A 97 -8.24 0.19 -9.66
CA PRO A 97 -7.57 0.08 -8.38
C PRO A 97 -7.51 -1.38 -7.89
N LYS A 98 -6.74 -1.64 -6.82
CA LYS A 98 -6.76 -2.94 -6.13
C LYS A 98 -8.21 -3.34 -5.80
N PRO A 99 -8.63 -4.58 -6.05
CA PRO A 99 -7.84 -5.80 -6.24
C PRO A 99 -7.39 -6.10 -7.69
N ASP A 100 -7.61 -5.21 -8.66
CA ASP A 100 -7.09 -5.39 -10.03
C ASP A 100 -5.54 -5.42 -10.02
N PRO A 101 -4.87 -6.23 -10.86
CA PRO A 101 -3.41 -6.30 -10.92
C PRO A 101 -2.74 -5.04 -11.47
N GLN A 102 -3.47 -4.16 -12.14
CA GLN A 102 -2.93 -3.00 -12.84
C GLN A 102 -1.95 -2.15 -12.00
N PRO A 103 -2.24 -1.82 -10.72
CA PRO A 103 -1.32 -0.99 -9.93
C PRO A 103 0.06 -1.64 -9.73
N TYR A 104 0.12 -2.95 -9.53
CA TYR A 104 1.37 -3.69 -9.36
C TYR A 104 2.11 -3.90 -10.67
N LEU A 105 1.39 -4.19 -11.76
CA LEU A 105 1.97 -4.28 -13.09
C LEU A 105 2.59 -2.96 -13.52
N LEU A 106 1.90 -1.84 -13.29
CA LEU A 106 2.42 -0.50 -13.59
C LEU A 106 3.65 -0.18 -12.75
N ALA A 107 3.68 -0.59 -11.46
CA ALA A 107 4.85 -0.42 -10.62
C ALA A 107 6.06 -1.19 -11.14
N ALA A 108 5.88 -2.46 -11.53
CA ALA A 108 6.94 -3.30 -12.10
C ALA A 108 7.45 -2.74 -13.43
N GLU A 109 6.54 -2.29 -14.32
CA GLU A 109 6.89 -1.62 -15.58
C GLU A 109 7.78 -0.39 -15.34
N ARG A 110 7.37 0.51 -14.43
CA ARG A 110 8.15 1.72 -14.12
C ARG A 110 9.47 1.45 -13.43
N LEU A 111 9.58 0.33 -12.68
CA LEU A 111 10.83 -0.14 -12.11
C LEU A 111 11.73 -0.84 -13.15
N GLY A 112 11.19 -1.23 -14.31
CA GLY A 112 11.90 -1.99 -15.33
C GLY A 112 12.20 -3.42 -14.91
N VAL A 113 11.31 -4.06 -14.12
CA VAL A 113 11.49 -5.42 -13.59
C VAL A 113 10.34 -6.34 -13.98
N ASP A 114 10.60 -7.64 -14.02
CA ASP A 114 9.56 -8.66 -14.23
C ASP A 114 8.74 -8.82 -12.93
N PRO A 115 7.39 -8.70 -12.98
CA PRO A 115 6.53 -8.91 -11.82
C PRO A 115 6.76 -10.26 -11.11
N THR A 116 7.07 -11.32 -11.85
CA THR A 116 7.31 -12.66 -11.29
C THR A 116 8.60 -12.76 -10.46
N GLN A 117 9.49 -11.78 -10.60
CA GLN A 117 10.71 -11.64 -9.82
C GLN A 117 10.54 -10.68 -8.61
N CYS A 118 9.32 -10.15 -8.44
CA CYS A 118 9.02 -9.21 -7.38
C CYS A 118 8.39 -9.89 -6.16
N VAL A 119 8.63 -9.31 -5.00
CA VAL A 119 7.93 -9.62 -3.76
C VAL A 119 7.11 -8.41 -3.34
N ALA A 120 5.80 -8.58 -3.21
CA ALA A 120 4.92 -7.59 -2.63
C ALA A 120 4.77 -7.81 -1.12
N ILE A 121 4.75 -6.72 -0.36
CA ILE A 121 4.46 -6.74 1.08
C ILE A 121 3.12 -6.06 1.27
N GLU A 122 2.16 -6.78 1.83
CA GLU A 122 0.77 -6.35 1.90
C GLU A 122 0.13 -6.65 3.26
N ASP A 123 -0.84 -5.80 3.62
CA ASP A 123 -1.60 -5.86 4.86
C ASP A 123 -3.11 -5.98 4.65
N SER A 124 -3.55 -6.02 3.40
CA SER A 124 -4.97 -5.98 3.04
C SER A 124 -5.38 -7.10 2.07
N PRO A 125 -6.62 -7.63 2.18
CA PRO A 125 -7.12 -8.64 1.25
C PRO A 125 -7.12 -8.17 -0.22
N SER A 126 -7.45 -6.91 -0.48
CA SER A 126 -7.46 -6.34 -1.82
C SER A 126 -6.06 -6.22 -2.41
N GLY A 127 -5.08 -5.85 -1.58
CA GLY A 127 -3.69 -5.75 -1.98
C GLY A 127 -3.07 -7.11 -2.29
N VAL A 128 -3.33 -8.12 -1.42
CA VAL A 128 -2.87 -9.49 -1.65
C VAL A 128 -3.41 -10.05 -2.96
N ARG A 129 -4.73 -9.88 -3.24
CA ARG A 129 -5.32 -10.31 -4.51
C ARG A 129 -4.69 -9.62 -5.71
N SER A 130 -4.49 -8.31 -5.62
CA SER A 130 -3.89 -7.50 -6.68
C SER A 130 -2.46 -7.94 -7.01
N ALA A 131 -1.61 -8.09 -6.00
CA ALA A 131 -0.22 -8.51 -6.16
C ALA A 131 -0.12 -9.96 -6.68
N THR A 132 -0.95 -10.87 -6.16
CA THR A 132 -1.02 -12.26 -6.63
C THR A 132 -1.48 -12.34 -8.09
N ALA A 133 -2.51 -11.56 -8.46
CA ALA A 133 -3.00 -11.49 -9.84
C ALA A 133 -1.95 -10.88 -10.79
N ALA A 134 -1.05 -10.03 -10.30
CA ALA A 134 0.09 -9.51 -11.05
C ALA A 134 1.25 -10.53 -11.20
N GLY A 135 1.13 -11.73 -10.61
CA GLY A 135 2.16 -12.77 -10.64
C GLY A 135 3.28 -12.60 -9.62
N MET A 136 3.14 -11.68 -8.67
CA MET A 136 4.15 -11.44 -7.63
C MET A 136 4.03 -12.47 -6.50
N ARG A 137 5.14 -12.74 -5.82
CA ARG A 137 5.12 -13.40 -4.52
C ARG A 137 4.68 -12.39 -3.45
N VAL A 138 3.93 -12.85 -2.45
CA VAL A 138 3.35 -11.94 -1.46
C VAL A 138 3.74 -12.34 -0.04
N ILE A 139 4.24 -11.36 0.71
CA ILE A 139 4.36 -11.43 2.17
C ILE A 139 3.19 -10.65 2.76
N VAL A 140 2.42 -11.30 3.63
CA VAL A 140 1.38 -10.63 4.42
C VAL A 140 1.95 -10.20 5.75
N VAL A 141 1.79 -8.93 6.06
CA VAL A 141 2.06 -8.36 7.39
C VAL A 141 0.73 -8.03 8.08
N PRO A 142 0.70 -7.94 9.42
CA PRO A 142 -0.51 -7.54 10.12
C PRO A 142 -0.98 -6.16 9.68
N GLY A 143 -2.26 -6.03 9.40
CA GLY A 143 -2.96 -4.79 9.07
C GLY A 143 -4.23 -4.64 9.90
N GLU A 144 -5.05 -3.66 9.56
CA GLU A 144 -6.33 -3.43 10.24
C GLU A 144 -7.43 -4.39 9.77
N LEU A 145 -7.31 -4.95 8.58
CA LEU A 145 -8.20 -5.98 8.05
C LEU A 145 -7.48 -7.32 8.09
N GLU A 146 -8.20 -8.32 8.57
CA GLU A 146 -7.71 -9.70 8.51
C GLU A 146 -7.62 -10.16 7.06
N VAL A 147 -6.45 -10.62 6.65
CA VAL A 147 -6.24 -11.26 5.35
C VAL A 147 -6.61 -12.74 5.50
N PRO A 148 -7.61 -13.23 4.75
CA PRO A 148 -8.03 -14.63 4.83
C PRO A 148 -6.89 -15.62 4.57
N ALA A 149 -6.88 -16.74 5.30
CA ALA A 149 -5.79 -17.72 5.24
C ALA A 149 -5.64 -18.36 3.85
N GLU A 150 -6.75 -18.50 3.12
CA GLU A 150 -6.79 -19.05 1.77
C GLU A 150 -6.08 -18.19 0.72
N LEU A 151 -5.82 -16.92 1.01
CA LEU A 151 -4.98 -16.07 0.16
C LEU A 151 -3.49 -16.39 0.31
N GLY A 152 -3.19 -17.60 0.66
CA GLY A 152 -2.01 -18.43 0.79
C GLY A 152 -0.68 -17.74 0.53
N THR A 153 -0.04 -17.24 1.55
CA THR A 153 1.19 -16.50 1.38
C THR A 153 2.00 -16.60 2.66
N VAL A 154 3.23 -16.24 2.60
CA VAL A 154 4.07 -16.15 3.79
C VAL A 154 3.56 -15.00 4.66
N ARG A 155 3.42 -15.26 5.96
CA ARG A 155 2.99 -14.27 6.95
C ARG A 155 4.14 -13.96 7.90
N LEU A 156 4.45 -12.69 8.05
CA LEU A 156 5.49 -12.20 8.94
C LEU A 156 4.92 -11.06 9.80
N LYS A 157 5.40 -10.95 11.04
CA LYS A 157 5.19 -9.73 11.83
C LYS A 157 6.08 -8.62 11.27
N HIS A 158 5.75 -7.37 11.57
CA HIS A 158 6.54 -6.22 11.10
C HIS A 158 8.01 -6.30 11.55
N GLU A 159 8.25 -6.83 12.76
CA GLU A 159 9.60 -6.98 13.32
C GLU A 159 10.40 -8.12 12.66
N GLU A 160 9.72 -9.09 12.05
CA GLU A 160 10.32 -10.22 11.33
C GLU A 160 10.65 -9.88 9.88
N LEU A 161 10.14 -8.74 9.38
CA LEU A 161 10.42 -8.29 8.03
C LEU A 161 11.87 -7.82 7.92
N THR A 162 12.65 -8.59 7.19
CA THR A 162 14.06 -8.33 6.89
C THR A 162 14.33 -8.56 5.41
N LEU A 163 15.39 -7.97 4.89
CA LEU A 163 15.81 -8.24 3.51
C LEU A 163 16.16 -9.71 3.29
N GLN A 164 16.70 -10.40 4.30
CA GLN A 164 16.97 -11.83 4.24
C GLN A 164 15.67 -12.64 4.09
N ALA A 165 14.62 -12.30 4.85
CA ALA A 165 13.31 -12.96 4.74
C ALA A 165 12.68 -12.76 3.37
N VAL A 166 12.79 -11.55 2.80
CA VAL A 166 12.30 -11.25 1.46
C VAL A 166 13.06 -12.04 0.40
N ARG A 167 14.41 -12.07 0.48
CA ARG A 167 15.26 -12.82 -0.46
C ARG A 167 15.05 -14.34 -0.42
N ALA A 168 14.67 -14.88 0.72
CA ALA A 168 14.35 -16.31 0.84
C ALA A 168 13.10 -16.71 0.05
N LEU A 169 12.29 -15.73 -0.37
CA LEU A 169 11.09 -15.92 -1.17
C LEU A 169 11.28 -15.49 -2.64
N ALA A 170 12.36 -14.78 -2.94
CA ALA A 170 12.63 -14.25 -4.29
C ALA A 170 13.08 -15.31 -5.30
#